data_43c2ead34784aa263afe4b532fccfd6e
#
_entry.id   43c2ead34784aa263afe4b532fccfd6e
#
_cell.length_a   1.000
_cell.length_b   1.000
_cell.length_c   1.000
_cell.angle_alpha   90.00
_cell.angle_beta   90.00
_cell.angle_gamma   90.00
#
_symmetry.space_group_name_H-M   'P 1'
#
loop_
_entity.id
_entity.type
_entity.pdbx_description
1 polymer ?
#
loop_
_entity_poly.entity_id
_entity_poly.type
_entity_poly.pdbx_seq_one_letter_code
_entity_poly.pdbx_strand_id
1 'polypeptide(L)'
;MTRRIGAVGMVSVAVVAAAALRPTTASATPPGLPVLAPSTVPTPAVTGPITGPGRPSIISTSFDLADVGYREAEYFISGTASRYGLKGTAPADGRWTVTRGTTARYKTRLLVYRPSDPRRFNGTVVVEWLNESAGADTAPDWIGDHTQLIRQGFAWVGVSAQALGVNGGTGVLGAGGAGLKKTNPPRYGTLRHPGDAYSYDIFSQAAQAIRHRGRVSVLGGLRPKALIADGESQSAFFLTTYIDAVAPLAHVFNGYLVHSRWGGGTSLSGSLALGAHEPFRTDLGVPVLAFETETDLVAGYAGDRQPDNRWFRDWEVAGTSHADDYLSLIGMSDDGRSNVAGAIVTDDTPLTIIGCTAPPNSGPQHWVLDAAISALDGWVRTGTAPPHAPRLDLTPGASPTIRRDALGNALGGIRTPELDAPIATLTGTAVPGQSETCSLFGSTTPFDRATLTSLYPTHADYVSSFDAATRRAVKAGFILPADASQIEAAAAASSVP
;
A
#
# COMPACT_ATOMS: atom_id res chain seq x y z
N MET A 1 -63.34 -2.52 -82.54
CA MET A 1 -63.25 -1.05 -82.31
C MET A 1 -63.89 -0.77 -80.95
N THR A 2 -63.26 -0.15 -80.10
CA THR A 2 -63.60 0.58 -78.87
C THR A 2 -62.75 0.14 -77.66
N ARG A 3 -61.88 1.04 -77.32
CA ARG A 3 -60.97 1.01 -76.15
C ARG A 3 -61.77 1.22 -74.86
N ARG A 4 -61.44 0.45 -73.83
CA ARG A 4 -61.80 0.81 -72.46
C ARG A 4 -60.50 1.16 -71.70
N ILE A 5 -60.52 2.33 -71.10
CA ILE A 5 -59.51 2.90 -70.26
C ILE A 5 -59.73 2.37 -68.85
N GLY A 6 -58.71 1.76 -68.29
CA GLY A 6 -58.76 1.31 -66.89
C GLY A 6 -58.12 2.39 -65.98
N ALA A 7 -58.83 2.69 -64.89
CA ALA A 7 -58.36 3.62 -63.85
C ALA A 7 -57.33 2.98 -62.93
N VAL A 8 -56.20 3.67 -62.72
CA VAL A 8 -55.17 3.33 -61.77
C VAL A 8 -55.53 3.95 -60.41
N GLY A 9 -55.81 3.13 -59.44
CA GLY A 9 -55.99 3.58 -58.04
C GLY A 9 -54.68 3.82 -57.35
N MET A 10 -54.42 5.03 -56.88
CA MET A 10 -53.32 5.35 -55.97
C MET A 10 -53.63 4.86 -54.58
N VAL A 11 -52.76 3.98 -54.05
CA VAL A 11 -52.73 3.59 -52.66
C VAL A 11 -51.70 4.47 -51.94
N SER A 12 -52.18 5.39 -51.09
CA SER A 12 -51.31 6.20 -50.25
C SER A 12 -50.85 5.39 -49.04
N VAL A 13 -49.57 5.07 -48.96
CA VAL A 13 -48.96 4.47 -47.78
C VAL A 13 -48.55 5.56 -46.83
N ALA A 14 -49.26 5.71 -45.69
CA ALA A 14 -48.86 6.60 -44.61
C ALA A 14 -47.73 5.92 -43.79
N VAL A 15 -46.53 6.48 -43.91
CA VAL A 15 -45.39 6.10 -43.04
C VAL A 15 -45.54 6.78 -41.70
N VAL A 16 -45.95 6.03 -40.66
CA VAL A 16 -45.91 6.50 -39.28
C VAL A 16 -44.47 6.39 -38.78
N ALA A 17 -43.77 7.50 -38.66
CA ALA A 17 -42.48 7.59 -38.02
C ALA A 17 -42.64 7.45 -36.50
N ALA A 18 -42.37 6.28 -35.93
CA ALA A 18 -42.23 6.09 -34.50
C ALA A 18 -40.94 6.75 -34.02
N ALA A 19 -41.01 7.92 -33.40
CA ALA A 19 -39.88 8.51 -32.69
C ALA A 19 -39.57 7.67 -31.46
N ALA A 20 -38.50 6.86 -31.51
CA ALA A 20 -37.94 6.17 -30.36
C ALA A 20 -37.34 7.21 -29.42
N LEU A 21 -38.02 7.51 -28.32
CA LEU A 21 -37.45 8.21 -27.18
C LEU A 21 -36.33 7.37 -26.62
N ARG A 22 -35.06 7.71 -26.91
CA ARG A 22 -33.92 7.19 -26.21
C ARG A 22 -33.94 7.74 -24.79
N PRO A 23 -33.86 6.92 -23.74
CA PRO A 23 -33.68 7.41 -22.39
C PRO A 23 -32.34 8.14 -22.35
N THR A 24 -32.33 9.44 -22.11
CA THR A 24 -31.13 10.16 -21.73
C THR A 24 -30.72 9.63 -20.35
N THR A 25 -29.75 8.74 -20.30
CA THR A 25 -29.03 8.44 -19.07
C THR A 25 -28.36 9.73 -18.65
N ALA A 26 -28.93 10.39 -17.64
CA ALA A 26 -28.25 11.47 -16.96
C ALA A 26 -26.90 10.92 -16.48
N SER A 27 -25.81 11.42 -17.07
CA SER A 27 -24.46 11.13 -16.59
C SER A 27 -24.38 11.73 -15.19
N ALA A 28 -24.49 10.88 -14.16
CA ALA A 28 -24.26 11.32 -12.79
C ALA A 28 -22.85 11.90 -12.74
N THR A 29 -22.73 13.16 -12.37
CA THR A 29 -21.45 13.79 -12.06
C THR A 29 -20.76 12.89 -11.03
N PRO A 30 -19.49 12.45 -11.24
CA PRO A 30 -18.80 11.64 -10.25
C PRO A 30 -18.86 12.34 -8.91
N PRO A 31 -19.14 11.64 -7.80
CA PRO A 31 -19.07 12.24 -6.50
C PRO A 31 -17.64 12.79 -6.33
N GLY A 32 -17.54 14.09 -6.03
CA GLY A 32 -16.25 14.74 -5.74
C GLY A 32 -15.58 14.12 -4.50
N LEU A 33 -14.34 14.53 -4.24
CA LEU A 33 -13.59 14.16 -3.02
C LEU A 33 -14.52 14.16 -1.79
N PRO A 34 -14.46 13.14 -0.92
CA PRO A 34 -15.16 13.17 0.37
C PRO A 34 -14.80 14.44 1.13
N VAL A 35 -15.82 15.24 1.45
CA VAL A 35 -15.61 16.46 2.24
C VAL A 35 -15.40 16.03 3.68
N LEU A 36 -14.14 16.09 4.15
CA LEU A 36 -13.84 15.83 5.55
C LEU A 36 -14.52 16.86 6.45
N ALA A 37 -15.01 16.41 7.58
CA ALA A 37 -15.45 17.32 8.63
C ALA A 37 -14.30 18.24 9.07
N PRO A 38 -14.60 19.46 9.60
CA PRO A 38 -13.55 20.32 10.12
C PRO A 38 -12.71 19.62 11.18
N SER A 39 -11.39 19.60 10.99
CA SER A 39 -10.48 19.00 11.94
C SER A 39 -10.29 19.88 13.18
N THR A 40 -10.26 19.26 14.35
CA THR A 40 -9.90 19.91 15.63
C THR A 40 -8.44 19.67 16.03
N VAL A 41 -7.67 19.01 15.17
CA VAL A 41 -6.24 18.73 15.40
C VAL A 41 -5.44 20.04 15.29
N PRO A 42 -4.61 20.37 16.28
CA PRO A 42 -3.76 21.58 16.22
C PRO A 42 -2.77 21.49 15.06
N THR A 43 -2.50 22.64 14.42
CA THR A 43 -1.43 22.76 13.44
C THR A 43 -0.10 22.93 14.19
N PRO A 44 0.90 22.08 14.00
CA PRO A 44 2.18 22.20 14.67
C PRO A 44 3.03 23.32 14.04
N ALA A 45 4.03 23.80 14.76
CA ALA A 45 5.06 24.64 14.17
C ALA A 45 5.97 23.80 13.26
N VAL A 46 6.29 24.34 12.09
CA VAL A 46 7.17 23.70 11.10
C VAL A 46 8.49 24.47 11.01
N THR A 47 9.59 23.73 11.08
CA THR A 47 10.97 24.25 10.88
C THR A 47 11.60 23.52 9.70
N GLY A 48 12.23 24.24 8.80
CA GLY A 48 12.91 23.64 7.64
C GLY A 48 12.83 24.53 6.39
N PRO A 49 13.35 24.03 5.24
CA PRO A 49 13.98 22.70 5.13
C PRO A 49 15.25 22.61 5.98
N ILE A 50 15.52 21.40 6.50
CA ILE A 50 16.68 21.13 7.36
C ILE A 50 17.89 20.90 6.45
N THR A 51 18.88 21.77 6.58
CA THR A 51 20.12 21.75 5.79
C THR A 51 21.34 21.35 6.64
N GLY A 52 21.13 20.69 7.77
CA GLY A 52 22.18 20.27 8.68
C GLY A 52 23.18 19.28 8.03
N PRO A 53 24.27 18.91 8.72
CA PRO A 53 25.28 18.03 8.15
C PRO A 53 24.75 16.65 7.85
N GLY A 54 25.24 16.08 6.75
CA GLY A 54 24.85 14.75 6.28
C GLY A 54 23.49 14.71 5.55
N ARG A 55 23.17 13.53 5.02
CA ARG A 55 21.86 13.24 4.43
C ARG A 55 20.84 12.87 5.52
N PRO A 56 19.53 12.97 5.24
CA PRO A 56 18.52 12.37 6.10
C PRO A 56 18.80 10.88 6.34
N SER A 57 18.63 10.46 7.60
CA SER A 57 18.80 9.05 7.99
C SER A 57 17.48 8.31 7.86
N ILE A 58 17.40 7.40 6.91
CA ILE A 58 16.22 6.57 6.64
C ILE A 58 16.62 5.37 5.78
N ILE A 59 15.89 4.28 5.92
CA ILE A 59 15.94 3.15 4.98
C ILE A 59 14.77 3.34 4.00
N SER A 60 15.09 3.75 2.77
CA SER A 60 14.10 4.02 1.72
C SER A 60 14.71 3.79 0.34
N THR A 61 15.22 4.82 -0.31
CA THR A 61 15.76 4.77 -1.66
C THR A 61 17.27 5.02 -1.68
N SER A 62 18.01 4.31 -2.55
CA SER A 62 19.45 4.47 -2.74
C SER A 62 19.83 5.21 -4.04
N PHE A 63 18.90 5.38 -4.97
CA PHE A 63 19.10 6.16 -6.19
C PHE A 63 18.90 7.67 -5.94
N ASP A 64 19.39 8.52 -6.85
CA ASP A 64 19.15 9.96 -6.76
C ASP A 64 17.73 10.31 -7.24
N LEU A 65 16.93 10.84 -6.35
CA LEU A 65 15.57 11.30 -6.67
C LEU A 65 15.52 12.34 -7.78
N ALA A 66 16.60 13.12 -7.99
CA ALA A 66 16.68 14.08 -9.08
C ALA A 66 16.64 13.40 -10.46
N ASP A 67 17.19 12.20 -10.58
CA ASP A 67 17.24 11.43 -11.83
C ASP A 67 15.84 11.01 -12.29
N VAL A 68 14.91 10.85 -11.35
CA VAL A 68 13.50 10.52 -11.63
C VAL A 68 12.59 11.76 -11.56
N GLY A 69 13.18 12.97 -11.48
CA GLY A 69 12.45 14.23 -11.47
C GLY A 69 11.79 14.58 -10.14
N TYR A 70 12.28 14.01 -9.06
CA TYR A 70 11.85 14.30 -7.68
C TYR A 70 12.91 15.06 -6.90
N ARG A 71 12.54 15.54 -5.73
CA ARG A 71 13.46 16.15 -4.77
C ARG A 71 13.11 15.71 -3.35
N GLU A 72 14.15 15.57 -2.55
CA GLU A 72 14.07 15.36 -1.12
C GLU A 72 14.06 16.69 -0.36
N ALA A 73 13.28 16.74 0.72
CA ALA A 73 13.36 17.82 1.70
C ALA A 73 12.97 17.29 3.09
N GLU A 74 13.66 17.75 4.12
CA GLU A 74 13.40 17.33 5.49
C GLU A 74 12.90 18.52 6.32
N TYR A 75 11.92 18.25 7.19
CA TYR A 75 11.33 19.24 8.08
C TYR A 75 11.19 18.69 9.49
N PHE A 76 11.19 19.57 10.47
CA PHE A 76 10.79 19.22 11.82
C PHE A 76 9.45 19.86 12.14
N ILE A 77 8.56 19.08 12.72
CA ILE A 77 7.31 19.57 13.31
C ILE A 77 7.42 19.53 14.82
N SER A 78 6.86 20.55 15.49
CA SER A 78 6.86 20.63 16.94
C SER A 78 5.55 21.21 17.46
N GLY A 79 5.12 20.68 18.60
CA GLY A 79 3.87 21.08 19.20
C GLY A 79 3.65 20.43 20.56
N THR A 80 2.39 20.34 20.91
CA THR A 80 1.92 19.59 22.08
C THR A 80 0.99 18.50 21.58
N ALA A 81 1.32 17.24 21.83
CA ALA A 81 0.51 16.08 21.46
C ALA A 81 -0.28 15.55 22.68
N SER A 82 -1.48 15.06 22.44
CA SER A 82 -2.33 14.40 23.41
C SER A 82 -2.18 12.88 23.31
N ARG A 83 -2.18 12.19 24.44
CA ARG A 83 -2.50 10.76 24.46
C ARG A 83 -4.01 10.58 24.38
N TYR A 84 -4.42 9.40 23.92
CA TYR A 84 -5.84 9.03 23.92
C TYR A 84 -6.12 7.98 24.99
N GLY A 85 -7.31 8.01 25.55
CA GLY A 85 -7.81 7.00 26.50
C GLY A 85 -9.14 6.45 26.02
N LEU A 86 -9.32 5.14 26.08
CA LEU A 86 -10.56 4.48 25.72
C LEU A 86 -11.68 4.89 26.68
N LYS A 87 -12.86 5.19 26.16
CA LYS A 87 -14.08 5.43 26.93
C LYS A 87 -14.90 4.14 26.96
N GLY A 88 -14.88 3.45 28.07
CA GLY A 88 -15.50 2.13 28.22
C GLY A 88 -14.59 0.99 27.69
N THR A 89 -15.18 -0.05 27.13
CA THR A 89 -14.49 -1.17 26.47
C THR A 89 -14.45 -0.99 24.97
N ALA A 90 -13.39 -1.46 24.32
CA ALA A 90 -13.31 -1.50 22.87
C ALA A 90 -14.39 -2.44 22.32
N PRO A 91 -15.30 -1.96 21.44
CA PRO A 91 -16.28 -2.83 20.83
C PRO A 91 -15.63 -3.65 19.72
N ALA A 92 -16.18 -4.86 19.48
CA ALA A 92 -15.65 -5.79 18.48
C ALA A 92 -15.89 -5.38 17.02
N ASP A 93 -16.51 -4.24 16.76
CA ASP A 93 -16.78 -3.70 15.41
C ASP A 93 -15.85 -2.55 15.00
N GLY A 94 -14.74 -2.36 15.71
CA GLY A 94 -13.75 -1.32 15.46
C GLY A 94 -14.19 0.11 15.80
N ARG A 95 -15.42 0.34 16.30
CA ARG A 95 -15.94 1.69 16.58
C ARG A 95 -15.55 2.18 17.97
N TRP A 96 -14.25 2.31 18.17
CA TRP A 96 -13.76 2.76 19.48
C TRP A 96 -14.15 4.21 19.74
N THR A 97 -14.50 4.48 20.99
CA THR A 97 -14.72 5.85 21.46
C THR A 97 -13.59 6.22 22.41
N VAL A 98 -12.87 7.28 22.07
CA VAL A 98 -11.72 7.74 22.86
C VAL A 98 -11.88 9.20 23.30
N THR A 99 -11.15 9.55 24.35
CA THR A 99 -11.02 10.92 24.85
C THR A 99 -9.56 11.35 24.84
N ARG A 100 -9.31 12.64 24.60
CA ARG A 100 -7.97 13.22 24.77
C ARG A 100 -7.62 13.28 26.25
N GLY A 101 -6.45 12.78 26.59
CA GLY A 101 -5.89 12.75 27.94
C GLY A 101 -4.76 13.76 28.15
N THR A 102 -3.76 13.36 28.91
CA THR A 102 -2.58 14.19 29.19
C THR A 102 -1.83 14.56 27.93
N THR A 103 -1.14 15.70 27.97
CA THR A 103 -0.40 16.25 26.85
C THR A 103 1.10 16.27 27.12
N ALA A 104 1.89 16.20 26.06
CA ALA A 104 3.35 16.35 26.14
C ALA A 104 3.89 17.15 24.94
N ARG A 105 4.97 17.88 25.16
CA ARG A 105 5.69 18.56 24.09
C ARG A 105 6.46 17.56 23.25
N TYR A 106 6.42 17.73 21.93
CA TYR A 106 7.19 16.91 20.99
C TYR A 106 7.89 17.76 19.95
N LYS A 107 8.92 17.21 19.33
CA LYS A 107 9.53 17.66 18.08
C LYS A 107 10.00 16.43 17.33
N THR A 108 9.44 16.19 16.14
CA THR A 108 9.79 15.03 15.30
C THR A 108 10.04 15.44 13.86
N ARG A 109 10.39 14.46 13.01
CA ARG A 109 10.79 14.65 11.63
C ARG A 109 9.66 14.32 10.67
N LEU A 110 9.61 15.08 9.57
CA LEU A 110 8.96 14.75 8.31
C LEU A 110 10.02 14.68 7.22
N LEU A 111 10.07 13.59 6.46
CA LEU A 111 10.85 13.48 5.24
C LEU A 111 9.90 13.56 4.04
N VAL A 112 10.23 14.34 3.03
CA VAL A 112 9.34 14.66 1.93
C VAL A 112 10.02 14.35 0.61
N TYR A 113 9.41 13.47 -0.20
CA TYR A 113 9.77 13.25 -1.59
C TYR A 113 8.64 13.80 -2.47
N ARG A 114 8.97 14.64 -3.46
CA ARG A 114 7.95 15.31 -4.27
C ARG A 114 8.45 15.67 -5.67
N PRO A 115 7.55 15.79 -6.64
CA PRO A 115 7.93 16.26 -7.98
C PRO A 115 8.71 17.56 -7.93
N SER A 116 9.80 17.63 -8.70
CA SER A 116 10.59 18.84 -8.89
C SER A 116 9.86 19.89 -9.72
N ASP A 117 9.10 19.43 -10.74
CA ASP A 117 8.16 20.25 -11.51
C ASP A 117 6.77 20.22 -10.86
N PRO A 118 6.27 21.37 -10.34
CA PRO A 118 4.96 21.42 -9.71
C PRO A 118 3.80 20.99 -10.61
N ARG A 119 3.95 21.05 -11.94
CA ARG A 119 2.91 20.65 -12.90
C ARG A 119 2.71 19.12 -12.93
N ARG A 120 3.72 18.36 -12.51
CA ARG A 120 3.63 16.90 -12.39
C ARG A 120 2.90 16.45 -11.14
N PHE A 121 2.70 17.33 -10.15
CA PHE A 121 2.01 16.94 -8.91
C PHE A 121 0.54 16.64 -9.17
N ASN A 122 0.12 15.41 -8.91
CA ASN A 122 -1.26 14.95 -9.17
C ASN A 122 -2.30 15.50 -8.15
N GLY A 123 -1.85 16.03 -7.02
CA GLY A 123 -2.69 16.60 -5.97
C GLY A 123 -2.84 15.68 -4.74
N THR A 124 -2.35 14.47 -4.78
CA THR A 124 -2.41 13.52 -3.66
C THR A 124 -1.05 13.42 -2.96
N VAL A 125 -1.09 13.39 -1.64
CA VAL A 125 0.07 13.10 -0.79
C VAL A 125 -0.17 11.78 -0.08
N VAL A 126 0.76 10.85 -0.25
CA VAL A 126 0.85 9.63 0.55
C VAL A 126 1.65 9.98 1.81
N VAL A 127 1.11 9.62 2.98
CA VAL A 127 1.67 9.95 4.30
C VAL A 127 1.94 8.66 5.04
N GLU A 128 3.19 8.23 4.99
CA GLU A 128 3.61 6.96 5.54
C GLU A 128 3.96 7.09 7.04
N TRP A 129 3.36 6.24 7.82
CA TRP A 129 3.76 5.98 9.19
C TRP A 129 5.01 5.11 9.15
N LEU A 130 6.19 5.72 9.27
CA LEU A 130 7.46 5.00 9.10
C LEU A 130 7.57 3.80 10.04
N ASN A 131 7.98 2.67 9.49
CA ASN A 131 8.18 1.42 10.20
C ASN A 131 9.49 1.45 11.00
N GLU A 132 9.48 0.88 12.20
CA GLU A 132 10.64 0.86 13.11
C GLU A 132 11.04 -0.55 13.56
N SER A 133 10.51 -1.58 12.89
CA SER A 133 10.78 -3.00 13.22
C SER A 133 12.26 -3.35 13.20
N ALA A 134 13.02 -2.73 12.28
CA ALA A 134 14.47 -2.89 12.14
C ALA A 134 15.29 -1.99 13.08
N GLY A 135 14.67 -1.27 14.02
CA GLY A 135 15.37 -0.37 14.96
C GLY A 135 15.70 1.02 14.38
N ALA A 136 15.24 1.33 13.19
CA ALA A 136 15.43 2.62 12.51
C ALA A 136 14.18 2.94 11.69
N ASP A 137 13.98 4.22 11.36
CA ASP A 137 12.94 4.64 10.42
C ASP A 137 13.15 3.97 9.05
N THR A 138 12.19 3.18 8.63
CA THR A 138 12.13 2.49 7.34
C THR A 138 10.84 2.87 6.63
N ALA A 139 10.87 2.98 5.32
CA ALA A 139 9.74 3.35 4.47
C ALA A 139 9.35 2.18 3.54
N PRO A 140 8.80 1.08 4.05
CA PRO A 140 8.50 -0.11 3.24
C PRO A 140 7.44 0.15 2.17
N ASP A 141 6.41 0.96 2.43
CA ASP A 141 5.41 1.30 1.42
C ASP A 141 6.04 2.12 0.30
N TRP A 142 6.86 3.15 0.61
CA TRP A 142 7.64 3.84 -0.41
C TRP A 142 8.54 2.88 -1.20
N ILE A 143 9.25 1.96 -0.53
CA ILE A 143 10.10 0.97 -1.22
C ILE A 143 9.26 0.10 -2.15
N GLY A 144 8.05 -0.27 -1.75
CA GLY A 144 7.16 -1.16 -2.49
C GLY A 144 6.46 -0.52 -3.70
N ASP A 145 6.08 0.78 -3.61
CA ASP A 145 5.21 1.43 -4.59
C ASP A 145 5.76 2.72 -5.20
N HIS A 146 7.00 3.11 -4.87
CA HIS A 146 7.57 4.39 -5.33
C HIS A 146 7.60 4.53 -6.85
N THR A 147 7.74 3.45 -7.60
CA THR A 147 7.73 3.49 -9.07
C THR A 147 6.42 4.05 -9.58
N GLN A 148 5.31 3.65 -8.98
CA GLN A 148 3.98 4.17 -9.28
C GLN A 148 3.77 5.58 -8.74
N LEU A 149 4.20 5.85 -7.51
CA LEU A 149 4.08 7.18 -6.91
C LEU A 149 4.83 8.22 -7.77
N ILE A 150 6.04 7.91 -8.23
CA ILE A 150 6.85 8.76 -9.10
C ILE A 150 6.19 8.92 -10.46
N ARG A 151 5.75 7.83 -11.07
CA ARG A 151 5.13 7.80 -12.40
C ARG A 151 3.88 8.67 -12.46
N GLN A 152 3.04 8.61 -11.43
CA GLN A 152 1.80 9.39 -11.36
C GLN A 152 1.95 10.76 -10.67
N GLY A 153 3.14 11.11 -10.18
CA GLY A 153 3.40 12.44 -9.62
C GLY A 153 2.78 12.68 -8.25
N PHE A 154 2.71 11.68 -7.41
CA PHE A 154 2.36 11.86 -5.99
C PHE A 154 3.46 12.64 -5.27
N ALA A 155 3.13 13.27 -4.15
CA ALA A 155 4.11 13.57 -3.14
C ALA A 155 4.02 12.51 -2.03
N TRP A 156 5.16 12.18 -1.44
CA TRP A 156 5.25 11.26 -0.32
C TRP A 156 5.83 11.97 0.90
N VAL A 157 5.34 11.63 2.10
CA VAL A 157 5.81 12.18 3.36
C VAL A 157 5.94 11.07 4.39
N GLY A 158 7.17 10.69 4.71
CA GLY A 158 7.46 9.79 5.82
C GLY A 158 7.47 10.53 7.15
N VAL A 159 6.72 10.00 8.12
CA VAL A 159 6.56 10.59 9.46
C VAL A 159 7.28 9.73 10.49
N SER A 160 8.32 10.27 11.16
CA SER A 160 8.91 9.63 12.35
C SER A 160 7.92 9.77 13.52
N ALA A 161 6.86 8.95 13.49
CA ALA A 161 5.73 9.06 14.39
C ALA A 161 5.96 8.36 15.73
N GLN A 162 6.92 7.44 15.82
CA GLN A 162 7.20 6.61 16.99
C GLN A 162 8.48 7.05 17.73
N ALA A 163 8.55 6.66 18.98
CA ALA A 163 9.64 7.04 19.88
C ALA A 163 10.98 6.39 19.50
N LEU A 164 10.94 5.17 18.98
CA LEU A 164 12.13 4.39 18.67
C LEU A 164 12.94 5.04 17.55
N GLY A 165 12.31 5.45 16.44
CA GLY A 165 12.99 6.13 15.33
C GLY A 165 13.67 7.43 15.76
N VAL A 166 13.07 8.17 16.70
CA VAL A 166 13.65 9.43 17.21
C VAL A 166 14.70 9.18 18.30
N ASN A 167 14.38 8.38 19.31
CA ASN A 167 15.18 8.23 20.53
C ASN A 167 16.14 7.04 20.50
N GLY A 168 15.86 6.05 19.63
CA GLY A 168 16.53 4.75 19.62
C GLY A 168 15.90 3.78 20.60
N GLY A 169 16.27 2.52 20.47
CA GLY A 169 15.74 1.41 21.23
C GLY A 169 15.98 0.06 20.53
N THR A 170 15.20 -0.95 20.91
CA THR A 170 15.20 -2.25 20.23
C THR A 170 13.91 -2.42 19.47
N GLY A 171 14.01 -2.64 18.16
CA GLY A 171 12.88 -2.95 17.28
C GLY A 171 12.30 -4.33 17.54
N VAL A 172 11.11 -4.61 17.01
CA VAL A 172 10.43 -5.91 17.24
C VAL A 172 11.19 -7.10 16.64
N LEU A 173 12.04 -6.88 15.63
CA LEU A 173 12.92 -7.89 15.06
C LEU A 173 14.20 -8.10 15.90
N GLY A 174 14.28 -7.52 17.10
CA GLY A 174 15.46 -7.64 17.99
C GLY A 174 16.64 -6.77 17.60
N ALA A 175 16.58 -6.06 16.47
CA ALA A 175 17.63 -5.14 16.04
C ALA A 175 17.67 -3.91 16.95
N GLY A 176 18.85 -3.63 17.51
CA GLY A 176 19.11 -2.40 18.27
C GLY A 176 19.29 -1.20 17.34
N GLY A 177 18.54 -0.12 17.58
CA GLY A 177 18.60 1.11 16.80
C GLY A 177 19.13 2.30 17.59
N ALA A 178 20.01 3.10 16.97
CA ALA A 178 20.51 4.32 17.58
C ALA A 178 19.46 5.46 17.62
N GLY A 179 18.44 5.38 16.75
CA GLY A 179 17.49 6.46 16.51
C GLY A 179 18.17 7.71 15.93
N LEU A 180 17.36 8.61 15.38
CA LEU A 180 17.84 9.81 14.70
C LEU A 180 18.81 10.63 15.57
N LYS A 181 18.46 10.83 16.85
CA LYS A 181 19.25 11.68 17.77
C LYS A 181 20.68 11.21 17.99
N LYS A 182 20.91 9.90 18.00
CA LYS A 182 22.25 9.31 18.17
C LYS A 182 22.96 9.10 16.84
N THR A 183 22.22 8.84 15.76
CA THR A 183 22.80 8.62 14.42
C THR A 183 23.47 9.89 13.89
N ASN A 184 22.84 11.06 14.07
CA ASN A 184 23.42 12.35 13.68
C ASN A 184 23.02 13.45 14.69
N PRO A 185 23.73 13.55 15.83
CA PRO A 185 23.40 14.51 16.89
C PRO A 185 23.39 15.98 16.44
N PRO A 186 24.33 16.44 15.56
CA PRO A 186 24.28 17.83 15.07
C PRO A 186 23.01 18.15 14.29
N ARG A 187 22.43 17.15 13.58
CA ARG A 187 21.20 17.33 12.80
C ARG A 187 19.95 17.12 13.66
N TYR A 188 19.94 16.09 14.49
CA TYR A 188 18.72 15.58 15.15
C TYR A 188 18.68 15.76 16.66
N GLY A 189 19.75 16.28 17.29
CA GLY A 189 19.86 16.38 18.74
C GLY A 189 18.73 17.19 19.41
N THR A 190 18.05 18.08 18.66
CA THR A 190 16.91 18.86 19.16
C THR A 190 15.57 18.15 19.10
N LEU A 191 15.51 16.95 18.46
CA LEU A 191 14.27 16.16 18.41
C LEU A 191 13.89 15.64 19.81
N ARG A 192 12.61 15.48 20.03
CA ARG A 192 12.04 15.00 21.28
C ARG A 192 10.76 14.23 21.00
N HIS A 193 10.72 12.96 21.34
CA HIS A 193 9.52 12.14 21.30
C HIS A 193 9.12 11.72 22.71
N PRO A 194 7.87 11.98 23.13
CA PRO A 194 7.44 11.74 24.53
C PRO A 194 7.02 10.29 24.82
N GLY A 195 7.03 9.41 23.82
CA GLY A 195 6.59 8.02 23.89
C GLY A 195 5.38 7.75 23.00
N ASP A 196 5.14 6.47 22.67
CA ASP A 196 4.22 6.07 21.61
C ASP A 196 2.74 6.27 21.91
N ALA A 197 2.38 6.47 23.17
CA ALA A 197 1.03 6.92 23.52
C ALA A 197 0.63 8.27 22.88
N TYR A 198 1.59 9.04 22.38
CA TYR A 198 1.40 10.33 21.72
C TYR A 198 1.52 10.25 20.19
N SER A 199 1.97 9.12 19.65
CA SER A 199 2.24 8.92 18.22
C SER A 199 1.01 9.18 17.36
N TYR A 200 -0.17 8.79 17.79
CA TYR A 200 -1.43 9.00 17.07
C TYR A 200 -1.76 10.48 16.85
N ASP A 201 -1.57 11.31 17.88
CA ASP A 201 -1.83 12.75 17.76
C ASP A 201 -0.71 13.46 16.99
N ILE A 202 0.55 12.99 17.12
CA ILE A 202 1.69 13.46 16.34
C ILE A 202 1.45 13.19 14.85
N PHE A 203 0.97 12.00 14.48
CA PHE A 203 0.63 11.65 13.10
C PHE A 203 -0.52 12.50 12.55
N SER A 204 -1.54 12.77 13.35
CA SER A 204 -2.61 13.69 12.98
C SER A 204 -2.08 15.11 12.75
N GLN A 205 -1.17 15.60 13.60
CA GLN A 205 -0.56 16.92 13.47
C GLN A 205 0.39 17.00 12.26
N ALA A 206 1.05 15.90 11.90
CA ALA A 206 1.83 15.81 10.65
C ALA A 206 0.94 16.07 9.43
N ALA A 207 -0.23 15.44 9.36
CA ALA A 207 -1.21 15.70 8.30
C ALA A 207 -1.67 17.17 8.27
N GLN A 208 -1.88 17.80 9.43
CA GLN A 208 -2.20 19.23 9.51
C GLN A 208 -1.04 20.11 8.99
N ALA A 209 0.22 19.77 9.31
CA ALA A 209 1.39 20.49 8.78
C ALA A 209 1.47 20.41 7.24
N ILE A 210 1.09 19.26 6.66
CA ILE A 210 1.07 19.05 5.21
C ILE A 210 -0.04 19.89 4.56
N ARG A 211 -1.23 19.95 5.16
CA ARG A 211 -2.38 20.72 4.65
C ARG A 211 -2.22 22.21 4.83
N HIS A 212 -1.61 22.62 5.94
CA HIS A 212 -1.58 24.02 6.34
C HIS A 212 -0.45 24.80 5.66
N ARG A 213 -0.76 26.02 5.22
CA ARG A 213 0.20 26.96 4.65
C ARG A 213 0.67 27.95 5.71
N GLY A 214 1.64 27.52 6.51
CA GLY A 214 2.35 28.42 7.40
C GLY A 214 3.46 29.19 6.69
N ARG A 215 4.33 29.85 7.48
CA ARG A 215 5.55 30.52 6.96
C ARG A 215 6.50 29.54 6.27
N VAL A 216 6.50 28.28 6.69
CA VAL A 216 7.24 27.16 6.09
C VAL A 216 6.22 26.16 5.55
N SER A 217 6.28 25.88 4.25
CA SER A 217 5.43 24.88 3.60
C SER A 217 6.20 23.59 3.46
N VAL A 218 5.70 22.51 4.06
CA VAL A 218 6.27 21.17 3.96
C VAL A 218 6.37 20.70 2.49
N LEU A 219 5.38 21.01 1.68
CA LEU A 219 5.33 20.64 0.27
C LEU A 219 5.96 21.67 -0.67
N GLY A 220 6.61 22.74 -0.13
CA GLY A 220 7.33 23.74 -0.96
C GLY A 220 6.46 24.43 -2.01
N GLY A 221 5.18 24.67 -1.72
CA GLY A 221 4.24 25.38 -2.62
C GLY A 221 3.25 24.49 -3.35
N LEU A 222 3.43 23.18 -3.39
CA LEU A 222 2.40 22.25 -3.88
C LEU A 222 1.14 22.33 -3.00
N ARG A 223 -0.03 22.11 -3.62
CA ARG A 223 -1.33 22.19 -2.94
C ARG A 223 -1.97 20.82 -2.88
N PRO A 224 -1.94 20.13 -1.74
CA PRO A 224 -2.59 18.84 -1.63
C PRO A 224 -4.11 18.99 -1.74
N LYS A 225 -4.73 18.11 -2.51
CA LYS A 225 -6.19 17.93 -2.59
C LYS A 225 -6.62 16.77 -1.69
N ALA A 226 -5.81 15.72 -1.63
CA ALA A 226 -6.05 14.55 -0.82
C ALA A 226 -4.78 14.16 -0.03
N LEU A 227 -4.99 13.57 1.15
CA LEU A 227 -3.98 12.87 1.92
C LEU A 227 -4.44 11.42 2.11
N ILE A 228 -3.61 10.47 1.71
CA ILE A 228 -3.78 9.05 1.99
C ILE A 228 -2.76 8.69 3.06
N ALA A 229 -3.20 8.10 4.16
CA ALA A 229 -2.30 7.52 5.15
C ALA A 229 -2.00 6.08 4.78
N ASP A 230 -0.76 5.68 4.87
CA ASP A 230 -0.33 4.29 4.71
C ASP A 230 0.58 3.83 5.85
N GLY A 231 0.78 2.54 5.92
CA GLY A 231 1.66 1.91 6.88
C GLY A 231 1.65 0.40 6.72
N GLU A 232 2.86 -0.15 6.71
CA GLU A 232 3.14 -1.58 6.53
C GLU A 232 3.54 -2.21 7.85
N SER A 233 3.15 -3.49 8.07
CA SER A 233 3.63 -4.30 9.19
C SER A 233 3.32 -3.65 10.55
N GLN A 234 4.34 -3.39 11.35
CA GLN A 234 4.23 -2.70 12.64
C GLN A 234 3.43 -1.39 12.52
N SER A 235 3.65 -0.62 11.46
CA SER A 235 2.93 0.63 11.21
C SER A 235 1.46 0.39 10.85
N ALA A 236 1.15 -0.73 10.21
CA ALA A 236 -0.23 -1.14 9.94
C ALA A 236 -1.03 -1.38 11.24
N PHE A 237 -0.41 -1.94 12.28
CA PHE A 237 -1.06 -2.08 13.58
C PHE A 237 -1.37 -0.72 14.22
N PHE A 238 -0.44 0.24 14.15
CA PHE A 238 -0.71 1.61 14.61
C PHE A 238 -1.82 2.27 13.79
N LEU A 239 -1.76 2.09 12.46
CA LEU A 239 -2.75 2.68 11.56
C LEU A 239 -4.14 2.08 11.77
N THR A 240 -4.25 0.79 12.10
CA THR A 240 -5.51 0.14 12.48
C THR A 240 -6.14 0.82 13.69
N THR A 241 -5.40 0.94 14.78
CA THR A 241 -5.89 1.64 15.99
C THR A 241 -6.17 3.12 15.72
N TYR A 242 -5.37 3.76 14.85
CA TYR A 242 -5.63 5.13 14.41
C TYR A 242 -6.98 5.24 13.71
N ILE A 243 -7.28 4.35 12.76
CA ILE A 243 -8.55 4.30 12.02
C ILE A 243 -9.72 4.14 12.98
N ASP A 244 -9.63 3.18 13.90
CA ASP A 244 -10.73 2.80 14.78
C ASP A 244 -10.97 3.79 15.91
N ALA A 245 -9.92 4.40 16.45
CA ALA A 245 -10.00 5.24 17.62
C ALA A 245 -9.86 6.74 17.34
N VAL A 246 -8.89 7.14 16.49
CA VAL A 246 -8.44 8.54 16.42
C VAL A 246 -8.99 9.26 15.19
N ALA A 247 -9.07 8.58 14.07
CA ALA A 247 -9.57 9.15 12.81
C ALA A 247 -10.95 9.82 12.93
N PRO A 248 -11.92 9.28 13.73
CA PRO A 248 -13.22 9.93 13.96
C PRO A 248 -13.15 11.30 14.64
N LEU A 249 -12.05 11.59 15.32
CA LEU A 249 -11.82 12.88 15.98
C LEU A 249 -10.90 13.78 15.16
N ALA A 250 -10.01 13.18 14.37
CA ALA A 250 -8.95 13.90 13.68
C ALA A 250 -9.42 14.50 12.35
N HIS A 251 -10.14 13.76 11.53
CA HIS A 251 -10.63 14.17 10.19
C HIS A 251 -9.55 14.78 9.30
N VAL A 252 -8.37 14.14 9.22
CA VAL A 252 -7.22 14.70 8.50
C VAL A 252 -6.84 13.91 7.25
N PHE A 253 -7.24 12.64 7.12
CA PHE A 253 -6.95 11.81 5.96
C PHE A 253 -8.20 11.54 5.13
N ASN A 254 -8.01 11.40 3.82
CA ASN A 254 -9.06 11.11 2.85
C ASN A 254 -9.18 9.62 2.51
N GLY A 255 -8.22 8.82 2.89
CA GLY A 255 -8.18 7.37 2.71
C GLY A 255 -7.03 6.74 3.45
N TYR A 256 -7.06 5.42 3.56
CA TYR A 256 -6.07 4.63 4.28
C TYR A 256 -5.69 3.40 3.46
N LEU A 257 -4.39 3.14 3.31
CA LEU A 257 -3.81 1.87 2.87
C LEU A 257 -3.20 1.20 4.10
N VAL A 258 -3.71 0.03 4.47
CA VAL A 258 -3.18 -0.76 5.59
C VAL A 258 -2.54 -1.99 5.00
N HIS A 259 -1.21 -2.07 5.03
CA HIS A 259 -0.43 -3.06 4.34
C HIS A 259 0.18 -4.07 5.33
N SER A 260 -0.07 -5.34 5.07
CA SER A 260 0.52 -6.48 5.80
C SER A 260 0.25 -6.45 7.31
N ARG A 261 -1.03 -6.43 7.68
CA ARG A 261 -1.49 -6.53 9.06
C ARG A 261 -1.76 -7.98 9.46
N TRP A 262 -1.24 -8.44 10.59
CA TRP A 262 -1.46 -9.81 11.08
C TRP A 262 -2.76 -10.02 11.86
N GLY A 263 -3.64 -9.05 11.82
CA GLY A 263 -4.81 -8.98 12.67
C GLY A 263 -4.56 -8.23 13.98
N GLY A 264 -5.61 -7.54 14.44
CA GLY A 264 -5.52 -6.63 15.59
C GLY A 264 -4.86 -5.29 15.27
N GLY A 265 -4.62 -4.51 16.30
CA GLY A 265 -3.97 -3.22 16.28
C GLY A 265 -2.97 -3.08 17.43
N THR A 266 -2.46 -1.87 17.67
CA THR A 266 -1.71 -1.55 18.88
C THR A 266 -2.64 -1.05 19.97
N SER A 267 -2.19 -1.07 21.22
CA SER A 267 -2.90 -0.35 22.28
C SER A 267 -2.78 1.17 22.08
N LEU A 268 -3.68 1.94 22.69
CA LEU A 268 -3.57 3.41 22.73
C LEU A 268 -2.33 3.92 23.47
N SER A 269 -1.60 3.05 24.18
CA SER A 269 -0.30 3.36 24.77
C SER A 269 0.87 3.11 23.81
N GLY A 270 0.63 2.56 22.63
CA GLY A 270 1.63 2.23 21.63
C GLY A 270 2.30 0.87 21.82
N SER A 271 1.79 0.03 22.73
CA SER A 271 2.28 -1.34 22.86
C SER A 271 1.63 -2.23 21.81
N LEU A 272 2.42 -3.01 21.11
CA LEU A 272 1.92 -4.05 20.23
C LEU A 272 1.12 -5.08 21.05
N ALA A 273 -0.13 -5.29 20.67
CA ALA A 273 -1.00 -6.33 21.21
C ALA A 273 -1.38 -7.26 20.06
N LEU A 274 -0.47 -8.17 19.74
CA LEU A 274 -0.69 -9.17 18.68
C LEU A 274 -1.80 -10.14 19.11
N GLY A 275 -2.70 -10.47 18.19
CA GLY A 275 -3.69 -11.52 18.37
C GLY A 275 -5.05 -11.10 18.95
N ALA A 276 -5.32 -9.82 19.10
CA ALA A 276 -6.68 -9.34 19.34
C ALA A 276 -7.41 -9.20 18.00
N HIS A 277 -8.64 -9.73 17.92
CA HIS A 277 -9.49 -9.52 16.75
C HIS A 277 -9.96 -8.06 16.71
N GLU A 278 -9.63 -7.33 15.63
CA GLU A 278 -9.93 -5.90 15.48
C GLU A 278 -10.30 -5.58 14.02
N PRO A 279 -11.57 -5.72 13.65
CA PRO A 279 -12.03 -5.31 12.33
C PRO A 279 -12.01 -3.78 12.22
N PHE A 280 -11.74 -3.27 11.02
CA PHE A 280 -11.82 -1.83 10.76
C PHE A 280 -13.25 -1.31 10.89
N ARG A 281 -13.40 -0.17 11.53
CA ARG A 281 -14.65 0.59 11.48
C ARG A 281 -14.95 1.07 10.05
N THR A 282 -16.20 1.07 9.65
CA THR A 282 -16.64 1.42 8.29
C THR A 282 -17.55 2.65 8.22
N ASP A 283 -17.61 3.42 9.29
CA ASP A 283 -18.48 4.60 9.42
C ASP A 283 -17.75 5.95 9.31
N LEU A 284 -16.45 5.94 8.95
CA LEU A 284 -15.66 7.17 8.78
C LEU A 284 -16.06 8.01 7.55
N GLY A 285 -16.70 7.40 6.57
CA GLY A 285 -17.04 8.06 5.31
C GLY A 285 -15.84 8.29 4.38
N VAL A 286 -14.71 7.63 4.64
CA VAL A 286 -13.52 7.61 3.80
C VAL A 286 -13.04 6.18 3.55
N PRO A 287 -12.39 5.93 2.39
CA PRO A 287 -11.93 4.59 2.02
C PRO A 287 -10.86 4.02 2.94
N VAL A 288 -10.94 2.72 3.21
CA VAL A 288 -9.87 1.88 3.78
C VAL A 288 -9.64 0.71 2.83
N LEU A 289 -8.40 0.53 2.38
CA LEU A 289 -7.96 -0.62 1.62
C LEU A 289 -6.95 -1.39 2.46
N ALA A 290 -7.30 -2.62 2.84
CA ALA A 290 -6.37 -3.59 3.43
C ALA A 290 -5.69 -4.36 2.31
N PHE A 291 -4.38 -4.55 2.42
CA PHE A 291 -3.55 -5.29 1.48
C PHE A 291 -2.76 -6.35 2.24
N GLU A 292 -3.03 -7.61 1.96
CA GLU A 292 -2.56 -8.71 2.79
C GLU A 292 -1.88 -9.79 1.95
N THR A 293 -0.83 -10.38 2.50
CA THR A 293 -0.07 -11.47 1.90
C THR A 293 -0.46 -12.82 2.49
N GLU A 294 0.08 -13.93 1.94
CA GLU A 294 -0.12 -15.26 2.52
C GLU A 294 0.40 -15.34 3.97
N THR A 295 1.55 -14.68 4.24
CA THR A 295 2.14 -14.65 5.58
C THR A 295 1.18 -14.03 6.59
N ASP A 296 0.58 -12.91 6.23
CA ASP A 296 -0.29 -12.13 7.10
C ASP A 296 -1.56 -12.91 7.45
N LEU A 297 -2.11 -13.63 6.47
CA LEU A 297 -3.29 -14.47 6.67
C LEU A 297 -3.04 -15.55 7.73
N VAL A 298 -1.93 -16.29 7.61
CA VAL A 298 -1.61 -17.38 8.55
C VAL A 298 -1.07 -16.88 9.88
N ALA A 299 -0.49 -15.66 9.91
CA ALA A 299 -0.05 -15.02 11.14
C ALA A 299 -1.20 -14.50 12.01
N GLY A 300 -2.43 -14.35 11.46
CA GLY A 300 -3.58 -13.95 12.26
C GLY A 300 -4.69 -13.23 11.50
N TYR A 301 -4.39 -12.56 10.38
CA TYR A 301 -5.38 -11.77 9.65
C TYR A 301 -6.60 -12.57 9.17
N ALA A 302 -6.45 -13.86 8.95
CA ALA A 302 -7.58 -14.72 8.59
C ALA A 302 -8.76 -14.62 9.58
N GLY A 303 -8.48 -14.34 10.86
CA GLY A 303 -9.49 -14.09 11.89
C GLY A 303 -10.15 -12.71 11.81
N ASP A 304 -9.50 -11.76 11.14
CA ASP A 304 -9.93 -10.36 11.03
C ASP A 304 -10.57 -10.02 9.67
N ARG A 305 -10.70 -11.01 8.80
CA ARG A 305 -11.39 -10.85 7.52
C ARG A 305 -12.77 -10.25 7.72
N GLN A 306 -13.08 -9.21 6.97
CA GLN A 306 -14.39 -8.59 6.94
C GLN A 306 -14.91 -8.44 5.52
N PRO A 307 -16.24 -8.39 5.30
CA PRO A 307 -16.80 -8.21 3.97
C PRO A 307 -16.44 -6.84 3.40
N ASP A 308 -16.14 -6.81 2.11
CA ASP A 308 -16.07 -5.59 1.33
C ASP A 308 -17.38 -4.81 1.43
N ASN A 309 -17.26 -3.50 1.50
CA ASN A 309 -18.43 -2.62 1.55
C ASN A 309 -18.16 -1.28 0.85
N ARG A 310 -19.01 -0.29 1.04
CA ARG A 310 -18.87 1.03 0.41
C ARG A 310 -17.54 1.73 0.75
N TRP A 311 -16.94 1.45 1.90
CA TRP A 311 -15.77 2.16 2.42
C TRP A 311 -14.59 1.25 2.74
N PHE A 312 -14.72 -0.05 2.51
CA PHE A 312 -13.71 -1.05 2.79
C PHE A 312 -13.49 -1.99 1.61
N ARG A 313 -12.24 -2.24 1.30
CA ARG A 313 -11.75 -3.30 0.40
C ARG A 313 -10.63 -4.04 1.07
N ASP A 314 -10.59 -5.34 0.80
CA ASP A 314 -9.56 -6.23 1.29
C ASP A 314 -8.98 -7.01 0.10
N TRP A 315 -7.71 -6.75 -0.20
CA TRP A 315 -6.96 -7.38 -1.26
C TRP A 315 -5.97 -8.37 -0.67
N GLU A 316 -6.20 -9.66 -0.91
CA GLU A 316 -5.32 -10.74 -0.50
C GLU A 316 -4.56 -11.25 -1.71
N VAL A 317 -3.23 -11.22 -1.67
CA VAL A 317 -2.38 -11.49 -2.83
C VAL A 317 -1.74 -12.87 -2.72
N ALA A 318 -2.01 -13.73 -3.68
CA ALA A 318 -1.46 -15.08 -3.75
C ALA A 318 0.02 -15.05 -4.14
N GLY A 319 0.81 -15.98 -3.59
CA GLY A 319 2.23 -16.11 -3.89
C GLY A 319 3.11 -15.02 -3.30
N THR A 320 2.66 -14.32 -2.27
CA THR A 320 3.40 -13.20 -1.67
C THR A 320 3.68 -13.45 -0.19
N SER A 321 4.72 -12.82 0.35
CA SER A 321 5.10 -12.85 1.74
C SER A 321 5.09 -11.46 2.36
N HIS A 322 5.09 -11.39 3.67
CA HIS A 322 5.09 -10.16 4.46
C HIS A 322 6.20 -9.18 4.05
N ALA A 323 7.41 -9.70 3.88
CA ALA A 323 8.53 -8.99 3.28
C ALA A 323 9.12 -9.91 2.20
N ASP A 324 9.34 -9.39 1.01
CA ASP A 324 9.83 -10.16 -0.12
C ASP A 324 11.21 -9.67 -0.60
N ASP A 325 11.71 -10.25 -1.66
CA ASP A 325 12.95 -9.84 -2.31
C ASP A 325 12.91 -8.39 -2.75
N TYR A 326 11.78 -7.94 -3.30
CA TYR A 326 11.68 -6.58 -3.77
C TYR A 326 11.83 -5.57 -2.63
N LEU A 327 11.09 -5.72 -1.55
CA LEU A 327 11.19 -4.85 -0.38
C LEU A 327 12.57 -4.90 0.27
N SER A 328 13.23 -6.07 0.27
CA SER A 328 14.45 -6.31 1.02
C SER A 328 15.72 -5.96 0.26
N LEU A 329 15.78 -6.19 -1.06
CA LEU A 329 17.01 -6.13 -1.85
C LEU A 329 16.91 -5.16 -3.06
N ILE A 330 15.78 -5.12 -3.75
CA ILE A 330 15.67 -4.50 -5.08
C ILE A 330 15.05 -3.10 -5.02
N GLY A 331 13.93 -2.95 -4.34
CA GLY A 331 13.10 -1.74 -4.39
C GLY A 331 13.85 -0.47 -4.01
N MET A 332 14.80 -0.55 -3.06
CA MET A 332 15.61 0.61 -2.70
C MET A 332 16.47 1.15 -3.86
N SER A 333 16.84 0.32 -4.83
CA SER A 333 17.69 0.67 -5.96
C SER A 333 16.94 0.77 -7.29
N ASP A 334 15.70 0.30 -7.34
CA ASP A 334 14.87 0.35 -8.53
C ASP A 334 14.40 1.79 -8.79
N ASP A 335 14.91 2.40 -9.84
CA ASP A 335 14.50 3.75 -10.28
C ASP A 335 13.36 3.72 -11.31
N GLY A 336 12.77 2.55 -11.56
CA GLY A 336 11.69 2.32 -12.52
C GLY A 336 12.12 2.39 -14.00
N ARG A 337 13.44 2.37 -14.29
CA ARG A 337 14.00 2.47 -15.66
C ARG A 337 14.57 1.16 -16.18
N SER A 338 14.76 0.19 -15.31
CA SER A 338 15.31 -1.12 -15.65
C SER A 338 14.28 -2.22 -15.42
N ASN A 339 14.50 -3.38 -16.07
CA ASN A 339 13.66 -4.56 -15.85
C ASN A 339 14.10 -5.40 -14.63
N VAL A 340 14.82 -4.80 -13.68
CA VAL A 340 15.34 -5.53 -12.52
C VAL A 340 14.21 -6.16 -11.72
N ALA A 341 13.14 -5.39 -11.49
CA ALA A 341 11.97 -5.88 -10.80
C ALA A 341 11.31 -7.11 -11.47
N GLY A 342 11.25 -7.14 -12.79
CA GLY A 342 10.69 -8.27 -13.54
C GLY A 342 11.60 -9.53 -13.57
N ALA A 343 12.89 -9.39 -13.26
CA ALA A 343 13.84 -10.50 -13.25
C ALA A 343 13.93 -11.22 -11.90
N ILE A 344 13.32 -10.71 -10.86
CA ILE A 344 13.45 -11.20 -9.47
C ILE A 344 13.08 -12.68 -9.33
N VAL A 345 12.06 -13.18 -10.05
CA VAL A 345 11.62 -14.58 -9.94
C VAL A 345 12.71 -15.60 -10.23
N THR A 346 13.81 -15.18 -10.82
CA THR A 346 14.98 -16.04 -11.09
C THR A 346 16.07 -15.97 -10.00
N ASP A 347 15.94 -15.10 -9.01
CA ASP A 347 16.88 -15.02 -7.90
C ASP A 347 16.57 -16.14 -6.89
N ASP A 348 17.56 -17.00 -6.65
CA ASP A 348 17.52 -18.10 -5.70
C ASP A 348 18.48 -17.89 -4.51
N THR A 349 18.93 -16.66 -4.27
CA THR A 349 19.93 -16.33 -3.27
C THR A 349 19.30 -16.17 -1.88
N PRO A 350 19.70 -16.98 -0.87
CA PRO A 350 19.19 -16.82 0.49
C PRO A 350 19.62 -15.52 1.16
N LEU A 351 18.74 -14.92 1.98
CA LEU A 351 19.04 -13.75 2.82
C LEU A 351 19.94 -14.14 4.01
N THR A 352 21.17 -14.53 3.75
CA THR A 352 22.11 -15.03 4.77
C THR A 352 22.49 -13.97 5.80
N ILE A 353 22.36 -12.67 5.47
CA ILE A 353 22.64 -11.56 6.40
C ILE A 353 21.74 -11.58 7.64
N ILE A 354 20.54 -12.16 7.52
CA ILE A 354 19.61 -12.36 8.65
C ILE A 354 19.48 -13.83 9.03
N GLY A 355 20.37 -14.69 8.51
CA GLY A 355 20.44 -16.11 8.85
C GLY A 355 19.41 -17.00 8.14
N CYS A 356 18.78 -16.55 7.07
CA CYS A 356 17.88 -17.38 6.29
C CYS A 356 18.64 -18.32 5.36
N THR A 357 18.14 -19.55 5.20
CA THR A 357 18.76 -20.61 4.41
C THR A 357 18.00 -20.93 3.12
N ALA A 358 16.76 -20.45 2.99
CA ALA A 358 16.00 -20.51 1.75
C ALA A 358 16.01 -19.15 1.07
N PRO A 359 15.92 -19.11 -0.27
CA PRO A 359 15.65 -17.88 -1.01
C PRO A 359 14.35 -17.26 -0.52
N PRO A 360 14.30 -15.94 -0.32
CA PRO A 360 13.07 -15.25 0.03
C PRO A 360 12.02 -15.36 -1.09
N ASN A 361 10.81 -15.00 -0.77
CA ASN A 361 9.74 -14.91 -1.75
C ASN A 361 10.04 -13.78 -2.75
N SER A 362 10.04 -14.11 -4.03
CA SER A 362 10.17 -13.16 -5.13
C SER A 362 8.84 -12.96 -5.88
N GLY A 363 7.76 -12.99 -5.12
CA GLY A 363 6.40 -12.85 -5.65
C GLY A 363 6.06 -11.43 -6.11
N PRO A 364 4.85 -11.28 -6.65
CA PRO A 364 4.44 -10.07 -7.36
C PRO A 364 3.88 -8.97 -6.46
N GLN A 365 4.25 -8.91 -5.19
CA GLN A 365 3.64 -8.00 -4.21
C GLN A 365 3.64 -6.54 -4.69
N HIS A 366 4.80 -6.03 -5.11
CA HIS A 366 4.96 -4.64 -5.52
C HIS A 366 4.12 -4.25 -6.73
N TRP A 367 3.92 -5.16 -7.71
CA TRP A 367 3.03 -4.88 -8.85
C TRP A 367 1.57 -4.69 -8.44
N VAL A 368 1.11 -5.49 -7.49
CA VAL A 368 -0.26 -5.38 -6.99
C VAL A 368 -0.39 -4.20 -6.03
N LEU A 369 0.67 -3.84 -5.30
CA LEU A 369 0.71 -2.66 -4.43
C LEU A 369 0.63 -1.37 -5.25
N ASP A 370 1.35 -1.28 -6.38
CA ASP A 370 1.23 -0.20 -7.37
C ASP A 370 -0.22 -0.02 -7.84
N ALA A 371 -0.89 -1.13 -8.13
CA ALA A 371 -2.30 -1.10 -8.51
C ALA A 371 -3.21 -0.67 -7.33
N ALA A 372 -2.90 -1.11 -6.12
CA ALA A 372 -3.68 -0.81 -4.92
C ALA A 372 -3.65 0.68 -4.58
N ILE A 373 -2.46 1.30 -4.53
CA ILE A 373 -2.35 2.74 -4.25
C ILE A 373 -3.01 3.60 -5.34
N SER A 374 -2.86 3.19 -6.62
CA SER A 374 -3.52 3.86 -7.74
C SER A 374 -5.05 3.76 -7.65
N ALA A 375 -5.58 2.59 -7.32
CA ALA A 375 -7.01 2.35 -7.16
C ALA A 375 -7.58 3.10 -5.94
N LEU A 376 -6.83 3.16 -4.84
CA LEU A 376 -7.21 3.92 -3.64
C LEU A 376 -7.25 5.43 -3.93
N ASP A 377 -6.26 5.98 -4.65
CA ASP A 377 -6.30 7.40 -5.07
C ASP A 377 -7.53 7.67 -5.96
N GLY A 378 -7.80 6.78 -6.90
CA GLY A 378 -9.01 6.83 -7.71
C GLY A 378 -10.28 6.85 -6.85
N TRP A 379 -10.35 5.96 -5.86
CA TRP A 379 -11.49 5.87 -4.94
C TRP A 379 -11.67 7.15 -4.11
N VAL A 380 -10.58 7.64 -3.54
CA VAL A 380 -10.57 8.91 -2.79
C VAL A 380 -11.05 10.07 -3.66
N ARG A 381 -10.61 10.14 -4.92
CA ARG A 381 -10.88 11.30 -5.80
C ARG A 381 -12.21 11.27 -6.51
N THR A 382 -12.70 10.09 -6.85
CA THR A 382 -13.89 9.91 -7.68
C THR A 382 -15.05 9.21 -6.98
N GLY A 383 -14.79 8.58 -5.84
CA GLY A 383 -15.78 7.74 -5.15
C GLY A 383 -15.94 6.34 -5.79
N THR A 384 -15.19 6.04 -6.86
CA THR A 384 -15.23 4.72 -7.51
C THR A 384 -14.34 3.74 -6.74
N ALA A 385 -14.95 2.77 -6.08
CA ALA A 385 -14.23 1.78 -5.29
C ALA A 385 -13.37 0.86 -6.19
N PRO A 386 -12.22 0.38 -5.68
CA PRO A 386 -11.44 -0.67 -6.33
C PRO A 386 -12.26 -1.92 -6.61
N PRO A 387 -11.85 -2.77 -7.56
CA PRO A 387 -12.50 -4.05 -7.78
C PRO A 387 -12.53 -4.90 -6.51
N HIS A 388 -13.55 -5.73 -6.38
CA HIS A 388 -13.56 -6.79 -5.38
C HIS A 388 -12.52 -7.84 -5.74
N ALA A 389 -11.65 -8.18 -4.79
CA ALA A 389 -10.65 -9.22 -4.97
C ALA A 389 -11.20 -10.59 -4.51
N PRO A 390 -10.81 -11.67 -5.19
CA PRO A 390 -10.98 -13.01 -4.63
C PRO A 390 -10.21 -13.12 -3.30
N ARG A 391 -10.71 -13.97 -2.39
CA ARG A 391 -10.01 -14.29 -1.14
C ARG A 391 -9.09 -15.49 -1.33
N LEU A 392 -7.96 -15.51 -0.61
CA LEU A 392 -7.12 -16.69 -0.54
C LEU A 392 -7.88 -17.86 0.05
N ASP A 393 -7.74 -19.03 -0.56
CA ASP A 393 -8.36 -20.25 -0.06
C ASP A 393 -7.61 -20.77 1.16
N LEU A 394 -8.34 -20.92 2.26
CA LEU A 394 -7.78 -21.40 3.52
C LEU A 394 -8.37 -22.77 3.89
N THR A 395 -7.59 -23.57 4.63
CA THR A 395 -8.14 -24.76 5.29
C THR A 395 -9.04 -24.31 6.45
N PRO A 396 -10.14 -25.06 6.74
CA PRO A 396 -10.96 -24.75 7.90
C PRO A 396 -10.22 -25.07 9.21
N GLY A 397 -10.52 -24.30 10.27
CA GLY A 397 -9.99 -24.55 11.62
C GLY A 397 -9.46 -23.29 12.30
N ALA A 398 -8.99 -23.45 13.54
CA ALA A 398 -8.47 -22.35 14.35
C ALA A 398 -7.05 -21.90 13.93
N SER A 399 -6.32 -22.75 13.21
CA SER A 399 -5.01 -22.43 12.63
C SER A 399 -5.07 -22.71 11.13
N PRO A 400 -5.67 -21.80 10.36
CA PRO A 400 -5.84 -22.01 8.92
C PRO A 400 -4.49 -22.00 8.20
N THR A 401 -4.38 -22.78 7.15
CA THR A 401 -3.24 -22.77 6.23
C THR A 401 -3.71 -22.45 4.82
N ILE A 402 -2.80 -21.93 3.99
CA ILE A 402 -3.10 -21.65 2.58
C ILE A 402 -3.33 -22.96 1.82
N ARG A 403 -4.44 -23.05 1.10
CA ARG A 403 -4.67 -24.17 0.16
C ARG A 403 -3.86 -23.94 -1.11
N ARG A 404 -3.25 -25.02 -1.62
CA ARG A 404 -2.31 -24.94 -2.74
C ARG A 404 -2.72 -25.85 -3.88
N ASP A 405 -2.32 -25.49 -5.09
CA ASP A 405 -2.44 -26.31 -6.28
C ASP A 405 -1.37 -27.41 -6.33
N ALA A 406 -1.36 -28.20 -7.41
CA ALA A 406 -0.40 -29.29 -7.59
C ALA A 406 1.07 -28.84 -7.73
N LEU A 407 1.30 -27.56 -8.06
CA LEU A 407 2.62 -26.95 -8.17
C LEU A 407 3.04 -26.23 -6.88
N GLY A 408 2.25 -26.32 -5.82
CA GLY A 408 2.51 -25.71 -4.53
C GLY A 408 2.13 -24.22 -4.42
N ASN A 409 1.55 -23.64 -5.45
CA ASN A 409 1.14 -22.23 -5.45
C ASN A 409 -0.26 -22.06 -4.83
N ALA A 410 -0.51 -20.91 -4.20
CA ALA A 410 -1.77 -20.62 -3.50
C ALA A 410 -2.98 -20.65 -4.43
N LEU A 411 -4.10 -21.15 -3.91
CA LEU A 411 -5.42 -21.08 -4.53
C LEU A 411 -6.19 -19.86 -3.99
N GLY A 412 -7.04 -19.29 -4.84
CA GLY A 412 -7.77 -18.07 -4.50
C GLY A 412 -6.86 -16.83 -4.53
N GLY A 413 -7.31 -15.76 -3.89
CA GLY A 413 -6.58 -14.49 -3.84
C GLY A 413 -6.45 -13.76 -5.18
N ILE A 414 -5.77 -12.64 -5.18
CA ILE A 414 -5.32 -11.97 -6.40
C ILE A 414 -4.18 -12.79 -6.99
N ARG A 415 -4.40 -13.32 -8.18
CA ARG A 415 -3.41 -14.12 -8.91
C ARG A 415 -2.84 -13.29 -10.06
N THR A 416 -1.52 -13.31 -10.15
CA THR A 416 -0.75 -12.62 -11.18
C THR A 416 -0.16 -13.63 -12.17
N PRO A 417 0.51 -13.18 -13.25
CA PRO A 417 1.13 -14.10 -14.20
C PRO A 417 2.15 -15.05 -13.56
N GLU A 418 2.83 -14.63 -12.49
CA GLU A 418 3.81 -15.46 -11.75
C GLU A 418 3.18 -16.73 -11.14
N LEU A 419 1.87 -16.70 -10.90
CA LEU A 419 1.12 -17.84 -10.38
C LEU A 419 0.26 -18.55 -11.43
N ASP A 420 -0.19 -17.83 -12.46
CA ASP A 420 -1.05 -18.38 -13.52
C ASP A 420 -0.26 -18.99 -14.69
N ALA A 421 1.01 -18.59 -14.83
CA ALA A 421 2.01 -19.18 -15.72
C ALA A 421 3.33 -19.37 -14.96
N PRO A 422 3.34 -20.22 -13.89
CA PRO A 422 4.42 -20.26 -12.93
C PRO A 422 5.69 -20.90 -13.46
N ILE A 423 6.82 -20.41 -13.01
CA ILE A 423 8.16 -21.01 -13.19
C ILE A 423 8.80 -21.40 -11.85
N ALA A 424 8.10 -21.12 -10.76
CA ALA A 424 8.51 -21.43 -9.41
C ALA A 424 7.29 -21.72 -8.52
N THR A 425 7.52 -22.35 -7.38
CA THR A 425 6.60 -22.26 -6.25
C THR A 425 6.92 -20.99 -5.48
N LEU A 426 5.95 -20.10 -5.34
CA LEU A 426 6.01 -18.89 -4.54
C LEU A 426 5.13 -19.06 -3.30
N THR A 427 5.70 -18.89 -2.12
CA THR A 427 4.94 -19.07 -0.88
C THR A 427 5.29 -18.00 0.17
N GLY A 428 4.26 -17.43 0.80
CA GLY A 428 4.42 -16.58 1.97
C GLY A 428 4.55 -17.36 3.28
N THR A 429 4.54 -18.68 3.25
CA THR A 429 4.65 -19.47 4.47
C THR A 429 6.11 -19.83 4.78
N ALA A 430 6.41 -19.90 6.08
CA ALA A 430 7.76 -20.26 6.57
C ALA A 430 8.23 -21.62 6.05
N VAL A 431 9.51 -21.69 5.68
CA VAL A 431 10.18 -22.96 5.45
C VAL A 431 10.49 -23.60 6.81
N PRO A 432 10.13 -24.88 7.00
CA PRO A 432 10.39 -25.56 8.27
C PRO A 432 11.85 -25.49 8.70
N GLY A 433 12.08 -25.17 10.00
CA GLY A 433 13.42 -25.10 10.59
C GLY A 433 14.13 -23.76 10.48
N GLN A 434 13.51 -22.76 9.87
CA GLN A 434 14.02 -21.39 9.86
C GLN A 434 13.59 -20.57 11.10
N SER A 435 14.26 -19.44 11.34
CA SER A 435 13.90 -18.51 12.41
C SER A 435 12.55 -17.83 12.16
N GLU A 436 11.95 -17.29 13.23
CA GLU A 436 10.72 -16.48 13.12
C GLU A 436 10.91 -15.27 12.20
N THR A 437 12.09 -14.64 12.22
CA THR A 437 12.42 -13.55 11.31
C THR A 437 12.37 -14.01 9.85
N CYS A 438 12.95 -15.18 9.55
CA CYS A 438 12.94 -15.72 8.19
C CYS A 438 11.52 -16.11 7.73
N SER A 439 10.61 -16.39 8.65
CA SER A 439 9.22 -16.72 8.29
C SER A 439 8.48 -15.55 7.63
N LEU A 440 8.95 -14.32 7.85
CA LEU A 440 8.38 -13.12 7.21
C LEU A 440 8.67 -13.05 5.71
N PHE A 441 9.75 -13.71 5.27
CA PHE A 441 10.23 -13.59 3.89
C PHE A 441 9.71 -14.71 2.97
N GLY A 442 8.92 -15.64 3.50
CA GLY A 442 8.39 -16.74 2.70
C GLY A 442 9.49 -17.53 1.99
N SER A 443 9.23 -18.01 0.78
CA SER A 443 10.27 -18.63 -0.07
C SER A 443 9.90 -18.69 -1.54
N THR A 444 10.94 -18.78 -2.38
CA THR A 444 10.89 -19.09 -3.81
C THR A 444 11.57 -20.44 -4.05
N THR A 445 10.91 -21.33 -4.78
CA THR A 445 11.48 -22.61 -5.21
C THR A 445 11.32 -22.74 -6.71
N PRO A 446 12.37 -22.45 -7.52
CA PRO A 446 12.32 -22.58 -8.97
C PRO A 446 11.99 -24.02 -9.40
N PHE A 447 11.23 -24.18 -10.47
CA PHE A 447 10.97 -25.48 -11.04
C PHE A 447 12.16 -26.01 -11.80
N ASP A 448 12.36 -27.30 -11.74
CA ASP A 448 13.37 -27.95 -12.56
C ASP A 448 12.99 -27.91 -14.07
N ARG A 449 13.99 -28.16 -14.92
CA ARG A 449 13.81 -28.12 -16.37
C ARG A 449 12.76 -29.12 -16.88
N ALA A 450 12.62 -30.27 -16.23
CA ALA A 450 11.65 -31.28 -16.66
C ALA A 450 10.22 -30.78 -16.41
N THR A 451 9.97 -30.19 -15.25
CA THR A 451 8.71 -29.52 -14.89
C THR A 451 8.41 -28.39 -15.85
N LEU A 452 9.38 -27.48 -16.09
CA LEU A 452 9.20 -26.35 -17.02
C LEU A 452 8.87 -26.83 -18.43
N THR A 453 9.60 -27.83 -18.97
CA THR A 453 9.34 -28.38 -20.31
C THR A 453 7.96 -29.06 -20.39
N SER A 454 7.49 -29.68 -19.28
CA SER A 454 6.15 -30.24 -19.21
C SER A 454 5.05 -29.20 -19.23
N LEU A 455 5.27 -28.05 -18.58
CA LEU A 455 4.32 -26.93 -18.53
C LEU A 455 4.36 -26.13 -19.85
N TYR A 456 5.54 -25.90 -20.36
CA TYR A 456 5.81 -25.06 -21.54
C TYR A 456 6.75 -25.80 -22.49
N PRO A 457 6.24 -26.47 -23.54
CA PRO A 457 7.08 -27.20 -24.49
C PRO A 457 8.11 -26.33 -25.19
N THR A 458 7.81 -25.05 -25.38
CA THR A 458 8.72 -24.06 -25.98
C THR A 458 8.67 -22.75 -25.20
N HIS A 459 9.72 -21.91 -25.36
CA HIS A 459 9.74 -20.56 -24.80
C HIS A 459 8.52 -19.72 -25.27
N ALA A 460 8.11 -19.87 -26.52
CA ALA A 460 6.94 -19.18 -27.04
C ALA A 460 5.63 -19.58 -26.32
N ASP A 461 5.50 -20.84 -25.90
CA ASP A 461 4.35 -21.31 -25.12
C ASP A 461 4.33 -20.67 -23.74
N TYR A 462 5.51 -20.54 -23.07
CA TYR A 462 5.64 -19.84 -21.82
C TYR A 462 5.23 -18.36 -21.96
N VAL A 463 5.87 -17.63 -22.88
CA VAL A 463 5.60 -16.20 -23.10
C VAL A 463 4.13 -15.97 -23.42
N SER A 464 3.55 -16.79 -24.30
CA SER A 464 2.12 -16.70 -24.65
C SER A 464 1.19 -16.88 -23.44
N SER A 465 1.52 -17.85 -22.57
CA SER A 465 0.74 -18.15 -21.36
C SER A 465 0.87 -17.02 -20.34
N PHE A 466 2.09 -16.52 -20.15
CA PHE A 466 2.42 -15.43 -19.24
C PHE A 466 1.73 -14.11 -19.67
N ASP A 467 1.84 -13.72 -20.93
CA ASP A 467 1.16 -12.55 -21.49
C ASP A 467 -0.37 -12.65 -21.36
N ALA A 468 -0.92 -13.86 -21.59
CA ALA A 468 -2.36 -14.06 -21.41
C ALA A 468 -2.80 -13.87 -19.94
N ALA A 469 -1.99 -14.31 -18.99
CA ALA A 469 -2.22 -14.12 -17.56
C ALA A 469 -2.07 -12.63 -17.18
N THR A 470 -1.03 -11.96 -17.67
CA THR A 470 -0.81 -10.51 -17.48
C THR A 470 -2.01 -9.70 -17.96
N ARG A 471 -2.50 -9.98 -19.16
CA ARG A 471 -3.70 -9.30 -19.70
C ARG A 471 -4.95 -9.54 -18.86
N ARG A 472 -5.11 -10.74 -18.24
CA ARG A 472 -6.22 -10.98 -17.32
C ARG A 472 -6.10 -10.16 -16.06
N ALA A 473 -4.92 -10.09 -15.45
CA ALA A 473 -4.67 -9.32 -14.24
C ALA A 473 -4.86 -7.80 -14.46
N VAL A 474 -4.39 -7.28 -15.61
CA VAL A 474 -4.63 -5.88 -16.02
C VAL A 474 -6.12 -5.60 -16.20
N LYS A 475 -6.84 -6.48 -16.90
CA LYS A 475 -8.28 -6.34 -17.11
C LYS A 475 -9.06 -6.38 -15.78
N ALA A 476 -8.60 -7.15 -14.82
CA ALA A 476 -9.18 -7.22 -13.49
C ALA A 476 -8.83 -6.01 -12.61
N GLY A 477 -7.83 -5.21 -12.99
CA GLY A 477 -7.40 -4.02 -12.27
C GLY A 477 -6.38 -4.30 -11.15
N PHE A 478 -5.74 -5.46 -11.16
CA PHE A 478 -4.75 -5.88 -10.15
C PHE A 478 -3.29 -5.68 -10.59
N ILE A 479 -3.07 -5.38 -11.86
CA ILE A 479 -1.78 -4.94 -12.41
C ILE A 479 -2.05 -3.71 -13.29
N LEU A 480 -1.17 -2.72 -13.21
CA LEU A 480 -1.28 -1.54 -14.06
C LEU A 480 -0.72 -1.81 -15.47
N PRO A 481 -1.26 -1.17 -16.52
CA PRO A 481 -0.75 -1.36 -17.89
C PRO A 481 0.74 -1.00 -18.05
N ALA A 482 1.26 -0.07 -17.23
CA ALA A 482 2.66 0.31 -17.27
C ALA A 482 3.57 -0.80 -16.72
N ASP A 483 3.12 -1.49 -15.67
CA ASP A 483 3.85 -2.60 -15.05
C ASP A 483 3.77 -3.85 -15.91
N ALA A 484 2.62 -4.10 -16.53
CA ALA A 484 2.42 -5.20 -17.47
C ALA A 484 3.50 -5.22 -18.56
N SER A 485 3.88 -4.04 -19.10
CA SER A 485 4.91 -3.95 -20.14
C SER A 485 6.29 -4.40 -19.65
N GLN A 486 6.62 -4.15 -18.36
CA GLN A 486 7.88 -4.60 -17.76
C GLN A 486 7.84 -6.10 -17.49
N ILE A 487 6.73 -6.61 -16.96
CA ILE A 487 6.50 -8.01 -16.67
C ILE A 487 6.58 -8.85 -17.95
N GLU A 488 5.89 -8.45 -19.02
CA GLU A 488 5.91 -9.13 -20.33
C GLU A 488 7.32 -9.09 -20.97
N ALA A 489 8.04 -7.95 -20.85
CA ALA A 489 9.40 -7.84 -21.36
C ALA A 489 10.38 -8.76 -20.60
N ALA A 490 10.21 -8.92 -19.30
CA ALA A 490 11.03 -9.84 -18.48
C ALA A 490 10.76 -11.32 -18.87
N ALA A 491 9.50 -11.69 -19.07
CA ALA A 491 9.14 -13.03 -19.54
C ALA A 491 9.74 -13.35 -20.92
N ALA A 492 9.64 -12.41 -21.85
CA ALA A 492 10.19 -12.54 -23.21
C ALA A 492 11.73 -12.62 -23.24
N ALA A 493 12.41 -11.99 -22.27
CA ALA A 493 13.87 -12.02 -22.14
C ALA A 493 14.38 -13.24 -21.37
N SER A 494 13.51 -14.01 -20.73
CA SER A 494 13.88 -15.19 -19.94
C SER A 494 14.36 -16.35 -20.82
N SER A 495 14.98 -17.35 -20.18
CA SER A 495 15.41 -18.59 -20.83
C SER A 495 14.50 -19.80 -20.51
N VAL A 496 13.22 -19.55 -20.21
CA VAL A 496 12.23 -20.58 -19.88
C VAL A 496 11.60 -21.18 -21.13
N PRO A 497 11.50 -22.51 -21.23
CA PRO A 497 12.44 -23.53 -20.78
C PRO A 497 13.71 -23.58 -21.59
#